data_8a9c3a6d1c3e3bbd59aadb2818ad7b8b
#
_entry.id   8a9c3a6d1c3e3bbd59aadb2818ad7b8b
#
_cell.length_a   1.000
_cell.length_b   1.000
_cell.length_c   1.000
_cell.angle_alpha   90.00
_cell.angle_beta   90.00
_cell.angle_gamma   90.00
#
_symmetry.space_group_name_H-M   'P 1'
#
loop_
_entity.id
_entity.type
_entity.pdbx_description
1 polymer ?
#
loop_
_entity_poly.entity_id
_entity_poly.type
_entity_poly.pdbx_seq_one_letter_code
_entity_poly.pdbx_strand_id
1 'polypeptide(L)'
;MKIPAQYLPVMPYLILNKVDDFIDFAKAVFNATEQLIVPREDKSIMHGEIKIGDAVLMIAQSTEHWHQKNAGMFIFVEDVDAVYRLAIQKGSKSMQEPGLQDYGYTAGFEDPFGNQWWINQALV
;
A
#
# COMPACT_ATOMS: atom_id res chain seq x y z
N MET A 1 -15.55 -17.34 -16.28
CA MET A 1 -15.61 -16.67 -14.97
C MET A 1 -15.85 -15.18 -15.18
N LYS A 2 -16.72 -14.62 -14.38
CA LYS A 2 -17.04 -13.19 -14.47
C LYS A 2 -16.68 -12.51 -13.14
N ILE A 3 -15.69 -11.61 -13.23
CA ILE A 3 -15.21 -10.87 -12.05
C ILE A 3 -15.98 -9.56 -11.96
N PRO A 4 -16.50 -9.15 -10.76
CA PRO A 4 -17.12 -7.85 -10.61
C PRO A 4 -16.17 -6.72 -11.04
N ALA A 5 -16.74 -5.66 -11.61
CA ALA A 5 -15.97 -4.60 -12.27
C ALA A 5 -14.98 -3.88 -11.34
N GLN A 6 -15.25 -3.82 -10.04
CA GLN A 6 -14.40 -3.15 -9.07
C GLN A 6 -13.18 -3.98 -8.65
N TYR A 7 -13.07 -5.22 -9.11
CA TYR A 7 -11.99 -6.14 -8.70
C TYR A 7 -11.12 -6.54 -9.89
N LEU A 8 -9.92 -7.01 -9.56
CA LEU A 8 -8.97 -7.60 -10.50
C LEU A 8 -8.82 -9.10 -10.18
N PRO A 9 -8.35 -9.92 -11.15
CA PRO A 9 -8.20 -11.37 -10.91
C PRO A 9 -7.27 -11.71 -9.75
N VAL A 10 -6.23 -10.90 -9.54
CA VAL A 10 -5.27 -11.06 -8.44
C VAL A 10 -5.17 -9.72 -7.72
N MET A 11 -5.31 -9.77 -6.42
CA MET A 11 -5.21 -8.59 -5.56
C MET A 11 -4.39 -8.94 -4.33
N PRO A 12 -3.49 -8.05 -3.89
CA PRO A 12 -2.78 -8.27 -2.63
C PRO A 12 -3.78 -8.32 -1.46
N TYR A 13 -3.50 -9.14 -0.48
CA TYR A 13 -4.27 -9.19 0.76
C TYR A 13 -3.31 -9.07 1.94
N LEU A 14 -3.36 -7.94 2.64
CA LEU A 14 -2.45 -7.63 3.73
C LEU A 14 -3.19 -7.79 5.06
N ILE A 15 -2.55 -8.46 6.01
CA ILE A 15 -3.03 -8.53 7.38
C ILE A 15 -2.04 -7.74 8.21
N LEU A 16 -2.51 -6.66 8.85
CA LEU A 16 -1.63 -5.69 9.49
C LEU A 16 -2.02 -5.46 10.94
N ASN A 17 -1.02 -5.23 11.78
CA ASN A 17 -1.26 -4.97 13.20
C ASN A 17 -1.86 -3.59 13.46
N LYS A 18 -1.69 -2.65 12.53
CA LYS A 18 -2.22 -1.27 12.63
C LYS A 18 -2.85 -0.87 11.31
N VAL A 19 -3.90 -1.57 10.93
CA VAL A 19 -4.50 -1.38 9.60
C VAL A 19 -5.11 0.00 9.42
N ASP A 20 -5.69 0.60 10.47
CA ASP A 20 -6.25 1.95 10.38
C ASP A 20 -5.17 2.98 10.04
N ASP A 21 -4.01 2.88 10.69
CA ASP A 21 -2.89 3.78 10.43
C ASP A 21 -2.32 3.55 9.02
N PHE A 22 -2.34 2.31 8.54
CA PHE A 22 -1.93 2.00 7.16
C PHE A 22 -2.85 2.69 6.15
N ILE A 23 -4.16 2.68 6.39
CA ILE A 23 -5.12 3.36 5.51
C ILE A 23 -4.79 4.86 5.44
N ASP A 24 -4.54 5.49 6.57
CA ASP A 24 -4.17 6.90 6.63
C ASP A 24 -2.87 7.17 5.87
N PHE A 25 -1.88 6.30 6.05
CA PHE A 25 -0.62 6.38 5.32
C PHE A 25 -0.83 6.28 3.81
N ALA A 26 -1.59 5.30 3.37
CA ALA A 26 -1.84 5.08 1.95
C ALA A 26 -2.60 6.26 1.32
N LYS A 27 -3.56 6.84 2.04
CA LYS A 27 -4.26 8.05 1.60
C LYS A 27 -3.30 9.23 1.44
N ALA A 28 -2.42 9.43 2.42
CA ALA A 28 -1.49 10.56 2.40
C ALA A 28 -0.41 10.41 1.34
N VAL A 29 0.17 9.22 1.20
CA VAL A 29 1.35 8.99 0.34
C VAL A 29 0.95 8.66 -1.09
N PHE A 30 -0.11 7.87 -1.28
CA PHE A 30 -0.49 7.34 -2.59
C PHE A 30 -1.86 7.82 -3.09
N ASN A 31 -2.50 8.74 -2.37
CA ASN A 31 -3.86 9.19 -2.70
C ASN A 31 -4.87 8.03 -2.74
N ALA A 32 -4.68 7.05 -1.87
CA ALA A 32 -5.60 5.92 -1.79
C ALA A 32 -7.01 6.38 -1.39
N THR A 33 -8.01 5.65 -1.87
CA THR A 33 -9.41 5.87 -1.48
C THR A 33 -9.99 4.57 -0.93
N GLU A 34 -10.95 4.69 0.00
CA GLU A 34 -11.63 3.52 0.53
C GLU A 34 -12.66 3.03 -0.48
N GLN A 35 -12.69 1.71 -0.70
CA GLN A 35 -13.71 1.06 -1.53
C GLN A 35 -14.75 0.34 -0.69
N LEU A 36 -14.31 -0.33 0.38
CA LEU A 36 -15.19 -1.07 1.28
C LEU A 36 -14.51 -1.21 2.64
N ILE A 37 -15.27 -1.03 3.70
CA ILE A 37 -14.83 -1.31 5.07
C ILE A 37 -15.91 -2.13 5.76
N VAL A 38 -15.55 -3.33 6.20
CA VAL A 38 -16.43 -4.21 6.96
C VAL A 38 -15.87 -4.38 8.37
N PRO A 39 -16.49 -3.80 9.39
CA PRO A 39 -15.97 -3.89 10.76
C PRO A 39 -16.40 -5.18 11.47
N ARG A 40 -15.61 -5.57 12.49
CA ARG A 40 -16.02 -6.54 13.50
C ARG A 40 -16.88 -5.81 14.56
N GLU A 41 -17.44 -6.57 15.49
CA GLU A 41 -18.22 -6.01 16.60
C GLU A 41 -17.39 -5.02 17.43
N ASP A 42 -16.09 -5.28 17.61
CA ASP A 42 -15.19 -4.39 18.36
C ASP A 42 -14.72 -3.17 17.53
N LYS A 43 -15.26 -3.01 16.31
CA LYS A 43 -14.95 -1.95 15.37
C LYS A 43 -13.59 -2.07 14.67
N SER A 44 -12.81 -3.12 14.96
CA SER A 44 -11.61 -3.39 14.17
C SER A 44 -12.02 -3.84 12.76
N ILE A 45 -11.14 -3.65 11.79
CA ILE A 45 -11.45 -3.96 10.40
C ILE A 45 -11.31 -5.46 10.15
N MET A 46 -12.45 -6.13 9.90
CA MET A 46 -12.47 -7.51 9.48
C MET A 46 -12.02 -7.65 8.04
N HIS A 47 -12.45 -6.73 7.18
CA HIS A 47 -12.10 -6.70 5.76
C HIS A 47 -12.20 -5.27 5.25
N GLY A 48 -11.14 -4.80 4.63
CA GLY A 48 -11.13 -3.51 4.00
C GLY A 48 -10.59 -3.61 2.58
N GLU A 49 -10.98 -2.67 1.76
CA GLU A 49 -10.50 -2.55 0.38
C GLU A 49 -10.15 -1.09 0.13
N ILE A 50 -8.93 -0.84 -0.30
CA ILE A 50 -8.51 0.49 -0.71
C ILE A 50 -8.03 0.45 -2.15
N LYS A 51 -8.24 1.55 -2.87
CA LYS A 51 -7.81 1.70 -4.24
C LYS A 51 -6.64 2.67 -4.33
N ILE A 52 -5.63 2.28 -5.10
CA ILE A 52 -4.54 3.15 -5.51
C ILE A 52 -4.52 3.11 -7.04
N GLY A 53 -4.97 4.18 -7.69
CA GLY A 53 -5.23 4.12 -9.13
C GLY A 53 -6.27 3.05 -9.43
N ASP A 54 -5.94 2.12 -10.33
CA ASP A 54 -6.82 0.99 -10.66
C ASP A 54 -6.57 -0.24 -9.79
N ALA A 55 -5.54 -0.22 -8.97
CA ALA A 55 -5.21 -1.35 -8.10
C ALA A 55 -6.08 -1.37 -6.85
N VAL A 56 -6.43 -2.56 -6.41
CA VAL A 56 -7.19 -2.76 -5.17
C VAL A 56 -6.33 -3.57 -4.22
N LEU A 57 -6.14 -3.04 -3.01
CA LEU A 57 -5.49 -3.76 -1.91
C LEU A 57 -6.56 -4.21 -0.92
N MET A 58 -6.57 -5.50 -0.63
CA MET A 58 -7.40 -6.07 0.44
C MET A 58 -6.62 -5.97 1.74
N ILE A 59 -7.27 -5.58 2.83
CA ILE A 59 -6.62 -5.39 4.12
C ILE A 59 -7.49 -5.90 5.25
N ALA A 60 -6.87 -6.32 6.34
CA ALA A 60 -7.56 -6.73 7.56
C ALA A 60 -6.68 -6.45 8.78
N GLN A 61 -7.32 -6.17 9.91
CA GLN A 61 -6.63 -6.09 11.19
C GLN A 61 -6.23 -7.50 11.63
N SER A 62 -5.00 -7.67 12.06
CA SER A 62 -4.50 -8.94 12.58
C SER A 62 -5.27 -9.39 13.84
N THR A 63 -5.27 -10.68 14.08
CA THR A 63 -5.87 -11.31 15.25
C THR A 63 -4.93 -12.40 15.75
N GLU A 64 -5.29 -13.09 16.84
CA GLU A 64 -4.54 -14.25 17.31
C GLU A 64 -4.52 -15.38 16.28
N HIS A 65 -5.58 -15.49 15.47
CA HIS A 65 -5.69 -16.51 14.45
C HIS A 65 -5.07 -16.08 13.13
N TRP A 66 -5.26 -14.81 12.72
CA TRP A 66 -4.73 -14.25 11.48
C TRP A 66 -3.60 -13.29 11.83
N HIS A 67 -2.37 -13.80 11.79
CA HIS A 67 -1.19 -13.00 12.11
C HIS A 67 -0.80 -12.10 10.95
N GLN A 68 0.05 -11.12 11.24
CA GLN A 68 0.49 -10.14 10.26
C GLN A 68 1.11 -10.82 9.04
N LYS A 69 0.68 -10.37 7.86
CA LYS A 69 1.24 -10.76 6.56
C LYS A 69 1.47 -9.50 5.75
N ASN A 70 2.74 -9.15 5.59
CA ASN A 70 3.17 -8.00 4.81
C ASN A 70 3.40 -8.38 3.36
N ALA A 71 3.61 -7.36 2.54
CA ALA A 71 3.91 -7.55 1.12
C ALA A 71 5.06 -6.66 0.67
N GLY A 72 5.72 -7.07 -0.40
CA GLY A 72 6.53 -6.22 -1.23
C GLY A 72 5.71 -5.80 -2.43
N MET A 73 5.70 -4.53 -2.77
CA MET A 73 4.89 -3.99 -3.85
C MET A 73 5.69 -3.03 -4.71
N PHE A 74 5.46 -3.11 -6.01
CA PHE A 74 6.02 -2.18 -6.97
C PHE A 74 4.90 -1.29 -7.49
N ILE A 75 5.12 0.02 -7.51
CA ILE A 75 4.11 0.98 -7.94
C ILE A 75 4.72 2.03 -8.85
N PHE A 76 4.03 2.37 -9.93
CA PHE A 76 4.38 3.53 -10.73
C PHE A 76 3.76 4.78 -10.12
N VAL A 77 4.57 5.84 -10.00
CA VAL A 77 4.12 7.14 -9.51
C VAL A 77 4.63 8.22 -10.46
N GLU A 78 3.98 9.37 -10.46
CA GLU A 78 4.38 10.46 -11.35
C GLU A 78 5.62 11.20 -10.85
N ASP A 79 5.82 11.29 -9.54
CA ASP A 79 6.92 12.03 -8.93
C ASP A 79 7.51 11.23 -7.77
N VAL A 80 8.57 10.47 -8.07
CA VAL A 80 9.25 9.61 -7.08
C VAL A 80 9.81 10.44 -5.93
N ASP A 81 10.43 11.58 -6.20
CA ASP A 81 11.03 12.41 -5.13
C ASP A 81 9.96 12.87 -4.13
N ALA A 82 8.80 13.32 -4.63
CA ALA A 82 7.72 13.79 -3.78
C ALA A 82 7.13 12.68 -2.94
N VAL A 83 6.85 11.52 -3.55
CA VAL A 83 6.29 10.37 -2.85
C VAL A 83 7.25 9.84 -1.80
N TYR A 84 8.53 9.70 -2.17
CA TYR A 84 9.58 9.24 -1.24
C TYR A 84 9.68 10.17 -0.03
N ARG A 85 9.79 11.48 -0.27
CA ARG A 85 9.90 12.46 0.80
C ARG A 85 8.72 12.40 1.76
N LEU A 86 7.50 12.29 1.21
CA LEU A 86 6.29 12.20 2.03
C LEU A 86 6.25 10.89 2.82
N ALA A 87 6.64 9.76 2.20
CA ALA A 87 6.71 8.47 2.89
C ALA A 87 7.68 8.51 4.08
N ILE A 88 8.86 9.12 3.88
CA ILE A 88 9.83 9.28 4.97
C ILE A 88 9.28 10.17 6.09
N GLN A 89 8.62 11.28 5.74
CA GLN A 89 7.98 12.15 6.72
C GLN A 89 6.93 11.42 7.56
N LYS A 90 6.26 10.45 6.95
CA LYS A 90 5.21 9.66 7.62
C LYS A 90 5.77 8.43 8.35
N GLY A 91 7.08 8.33 8.49
CA GLY A 91 7.71 7.31 9.32
C GLY A 91 8.29 6.11 8.59
N SER A 92 8.32 6.13 7.27
CA SER A 92 8.94 5.05 6.49
C SER A 92 10.45 5.07 6.64
N LYS A 93 11.07 3.91 6.44
CA LYS A 93 12.51 3.73 6.47
C LYS A 93 13.02 3.64 5.04
N SER A 94 14.04 4.44 4.70
CA SER A 94 14.65 4.36 3.37
C SER A 94 15.35 3.02 3.18
N MET A 95 15.08 2.36 2.06
CA MET A 95 15.78 1.15 1.63
C MET A 95 16.65 1.45 0.43
N GLN A 96 16.24 2.41 -0.41
CA GLN A 96 16.99 2.85 -1.57
C GLN A 96 16.60 4.30 -1.85
N GLU A 97 17.58 5.20 -1.83
CA GLU A 97 17.34 6.61 -2.14
C GLU A 97 16.96 6.79 -3.62
N PRO A 98 16.20 7.85 -3.94
CA PRO A 98 15.85 8.12 -5.33
C PRO A 98 17.06 8.18 -6.25
N GLY A 99 16.98 7.53 -7.39
CA GLY A 99 18.04 7.51 -8.37
C GLY A 99 17.59 6.90 -9.69
N LEU A 100 18.34 7.19 -10.74
CA LEU A 100 18.07 6.69 -12.08
C LEU A 100 18.62 5.27 -12.24
N GLN A 101 17.77 4.38 -12.73
CA GLN A 101 18.11 3.01 -13.09
C GLN A 101 17.72 2.76 -14.54
N ASP A 102 18.07 1.58 -15.08
CA ASP A 102 17.78 1.25 -16.48
C ASP A 102 16.27 1.27 -16.77
N TYR A 103 15.46 0.95 -15.79
CA TYR A 103 14.01 0.83 -15.96
C TYR A 103 13.23 2.06 -15.49
N GLY A 104 13.90 3.09 -15.01
CA GLY A 104 13.22 4.30 -14.57
C GLY A 104 13.93 4.99 -13.42
N TYR A 105 13.36 6.11 -12.99
CA TYR A 105 13.79 6.82 -11.79
C TYR A 105 13.04 6.21 -10.62
N THR A 106 13.75 5.65 -9.65
CA THR A 106 13.17 4.77 -8.64
C THR A 106 13.68 5.07 -7.23
N ALA A 107 12.90 4.66 -6.25
CA ALA A 107 13.30 4.66 -4.84
C ALA A 107 12.62 3.48 -4.15
N GLY A 108 13.07 3.15 -2.95
CA GLY A 108 12.48 2.09 -2.15
C GLY A 108 12.41 2.49 -0.68
N PHE A 109 11.33 2.09 -0.02
CA PHE A 109 11.19 2.31 1.41
C PHE A 109 10.37 1.18 2.03
N GLU A 110 10.57 0.98 3.33
CA GLU A 110 9.70 0.13 4.12
C GLU A 110 8.75 1.04 4.89
N ASP A 111 7.45 0.81 4.76
CA ASP A 111 6.47 1.62 5.47
C ASP A 111 6.45 1.28 6.96
N PRO A 112 5.81 2.10 7.82
CA PRO A 112 5.79 1.85 9.27
C PRO A 112 5.08 0.54 9.66
N PHE A 113 4.45 -0.13 8.71
CA PHE A 113 3.66 -1.34 8.93
C PHE A 113 4.36 -2.60 8.44
N GLY A 114 5.58 -2.44 7.91
CA GLY A 114 6.40 -3.56 7.47
C GLY A 114 6.30 -3.93 6.00
N ASN A 115 5.58 -3.15 5.20
CA ASN A 115 5.50 -3.41 3.76
C ASN A 115 6.66 -2.72 3.04
N GLN A 116 7.24 -3.43 2.05
CA GLN A 116 8.29 -2.89 1.21
C GLN A 116 7.67 -2.32 -0.06
N TRP A 117 8.01 -1.07 -0.36
CA TRP A 117 7.53 -0.39 -1.57
C TRP A 117 8.71 -0.04 -2.46
N TRP A 118 8.60 -0.42 -3.74
CA TRP A 118 9.46 0.10 -4.81
C TRP A 118 8.60 1.06 -5.61
N ILE A 119 8.97 2.34 -5.59
CA ILE A 119 8.25 3.37 -6.35
C ILE A 119 9.07 3.75 -7.56
N ASN A 120 8.43 3.87 -8.71
CA ASN A 120 9.10 4.05 -9.97
C ASN A 120 8.39 5.05 -10.86
N GLN A 121 9.18 5.93 -11.46
CA GLN A 121 8.75 6.87 -12.49
C GLN A 121 9.17 6.30 -13.82
N ALA A 122 8.22 6.01 -14.69
CA ALA A 122 8.54 5.40 -15.97
C ALA A 122 9.44 6.32 -16.81
N LEU A 123 10.33 5.72 -17.57
CA LEU A 123 11.08 6.44 -18.59
C LEU A 123 10.15 6.74 -19.75
N VAL A 124 10.13 7.96 -20.21
CA VAL A 124 9.24 8.43 -21.28
C VAL A 124 9.92 8.32 -22.63
#